data_3c90b32f15916c7f7eca1cafb7e38b0b
#
_entry.id   3c90b32f15916c7f7eca1cafb7e38b0b
#
_cell.length_a   1.000
_cell.length_b   1.000
_cell.length_c   1.000
_cell.angle_alpha   90.00
_cell.angle_beta   90.00
_cell.angle_gamma   90.00
#
_symmetry.space_group_name_H-M   'P 1'
#
loop_
_entity.id
_entity.type
_entity.pdbx_description
1 polymer ?
#
loop_
_entity_poly.entity_id
_entity_poly.type
_entity_poly.pdbx_seq_one_letter_code
_entity_poly.pdbx_strand_id
1 'polypeptide(L)'
;MFMTVKQASEKWGISDRRIRILCSEGKIPGVYQEGRGWKIPVDAKKPADGRYKSKESLLAQIDRKKVELDGRRPFTAGEAARLNEEFIVEYTYNSNAIEGNTLTLRETDLVLRGLTIDQKPLKDHMEAVGHKEAFDFVSELVKDNVPISESIIKQIHYLVLADKKEDRGVYRRVPVRIMGAQHEPVQP
;
A
#
# COMPACT_ATOMS: atom_id res chain seq x y z
N MET A 1 47.35 21.19 1.55
CA MET A 1 46.70 22.23 2.37
C MET A 1 45.56 21.59 3.14
N PHE A 2 45.38 21.92 4.43
CA PHE A 2 44.37 21.30 5.29
C PHE A 2 43.48 22.37 5.92
N MET A 3 42.23 22.01 6.15
CA MET A 3 41.23 22.82 6.84
C MET A 3 40.92 22.23 8.22
N THR A 4 40.43 23.05 9.13
CA THR A 4 39.97 22.66 10.46
C THR A 4 38.57 22.11 10.40
N VAL A 5 38.11 21.46 11.51
CA VAL A 5 36.70 20.99 11.65
C VAL A 5 35.70 22.12 11.45
N LYS A 6 35.97 23.32 12.00
CA LYS A 6 35.12 24.50 11.86
C LYS A 6 34.99 24.94 10.39
N GLN A 7 36.10 25.02 9.68
CA GLN A 7 36.12 25.36 8.25
C GLN A 7 35.37 24.31 7.40
N ALA A 8 35.55 23.04 7.73
CA ALA A 8 34.80 21.97 7.07
C ALA A 8 33.30 22.03 7.39
N SER A 9 32.93 22.42 8.61
CA SER A 9 31.54 22.63 9.02
C SER A 9 30.86 23.72 8.19
N GLU A 10 31.53 24.85 8.04
CA GLU A 10 31.05 25.96 7.21
C GLU A 10 30.96 25.56 5.72
N LYS A 11 32.02 24.90 5.20
CA LYS A 11 32.07 24.47 3.79
C LYS A 11 30.99 23.45 3.42
N TRP A 12 30.67 22.51 4.33
CA TRP A 12 29.77 21.38 4.04
C TRP A 12 28.36 21.54 4.60
N GLY A 13 28.11 22.59 5.41
CA GLY A 13 26.83 22.85 6.02
C GLY A 13 26.36 21.75 6.98
N ILE A 14 27.31 21.19 7.77
CA ILE A 14 27.01 20.18 8.80
C ILE A 14 27.76 20.53 10.10
N SER A 15 27.21 20.08 11.25
CA SER A 15 27.78 20.43 12.55
C SER A 15 29.20 19.89 12.75
N ASP A 16 30.00 20.60 13.53
CA ASP A 16 31.36 20.22 13.96
C ASP A 16 31.39 18.82 14.57
N ARG A 17 30.34 18.49 15.38
CA ARG A 17 30.20 17.17 15.97
C ARG A 17 30.11 16.10 14.89
N ARG A 18 29.32 16.33 13.83
CA ARG A 18 29.19 15.38 12.73
C ARG A 18 30.48 15.18 11.97
N ILE A 19 31.21 16.25 11.73
CA ILE A 19 32.53 16.16 11.07
C ILE A 19 33.49 15.33 11.89
N ARG A 20 33.60 15.56 13.22
CA ARG A 20 34.48 14.76 14.10
C ARG A 20 34.12 13.25 14.04
N ILE A 21 32.84 12.93 13.99
CA ILE A 21 32.39 11.53 13.82
C ILE A 21 32.85 10.97 12.46
N LEU A 22 32.68 11.71 11.38
CA LEU A 22 33.14 11.28 10.05
C LEU A 22 34.66 11.11 9.96
N CYS A 23 35.43 11.96 10.67
CA CYS A 23 36.88 11.82 10.78
C CYS A 23 37.26 10.55 11.56
N SER A 24 36.62 10.31 12.73
CA SER A 24 36.91 9.14 13.58
C SER A 24 36.49 7.82 12.92
N GLU A 25 35.46 7.85 12.09
CA GLU A 25 35.00 6.70 11.31
C GLU A 25 35.81 6.47 10.01
N GLY A 26 36.83 7.28 9.73
CA GLY A 26 37.64 7.15 8.51
C GLY A 26 36.92 7.45 7.21
N LYS A 27 35.74 8.11 7.28
CA LYS A 27 34.89 8.38 6.10
C LYS A 27 35.37 9.57 5.25
N ILE A 28 36.41 10.29 5.69
CA ILE A 28 37.01 11.37 4.94
C ILE A 28 38.42 10.92 4.53
N PRO A 29 38.66 10.67 3.24
CA PRO A 29 40.02 10.26 2.78
C PRO A 29 41.09 11.30 3.11
N GLY A 30 42.24 10.83 3.57
CA GLY A 30 43.41 11.72 3.84
C GLY A 30 43.28 12.56 5.10
N VAL A 31 42.28 12.31 5.96
CA VAL A 31 42.17 12.98 7.26
C VAL A 31 43.16 12.38 8.26
N TYR A 32 43.75 13.22 9.09
CA TYR A 32 44.58 12.77 10.22
C TYR A 32 44.36 13.66 11.44
N GLN A 33 44.76 13.17 12.60
CA GLN A 33 44.65 13.89 13.85
C GLN A 33 46.01 14.50 14.22
N GLU A 34 46.05 15.79 14.50
CA GLU A 34 47.20 16.50 14.99
C GLU A 34 46.88 17.14 16.37
N GLY A 35 47.49 16.63 17.41
CA GLY A 35 47.13 16.99 18.79
C GLY A 35 45.66 16.67 19.11
N ARG A 36 44.89 17.70 19.53
CA ARG A 36 43.43 17.57 19.81
C ARG A 36 42.55 17.91 18.60
N GLY A 37 43.15 18.25 17.45
CA GLY A 37 42.43 18.71 16.26
C GLY A 37 42.50 17.74 15.09
N TRP A 38 41.44 17.70 14.29
CA TRP A 38 41.45 17.00 13.01
C TRP A 38 41.93 17.90 11.88
N LYS A 39 42.76 17.37 11.01
CA LYS A 39 43.26 18.02 9.78
C LYS A 39 42.60 17.34 8.59
N ILE A 40 41.80 18.10 7.85
CA ILE A 40 40.98 17.62 6.75
C ILE A 40 41.51 18.19 5.45
N PRO A 41 41.80 17.40 4.41
CA PRO A 41 42.25 17.94 3.12
C PRO A 41 41.24 18.96 2.56
N VAL A 42 41.73 20.09 2.03
CA VAL A 42 40.87 21.16 1.49
C VAL A 42 40.07 20.70 0.28
N ASP A 43 40.61 19.76 -0.48
CA ASP A 43 39.96 19.12 -1.64
C ASP A 43 39.03 17.97 -1.28
N ALA A 44 38.97 17.57 -0.01
CA ALA A 44 38.05 16.54 0.44
C ALA A 44 36.59 16.90 0.13
N LYS A 45 35.87 15.94 -0.39
CA LYS A 45 34.42 16.05 -0.64
C LYS A 45 33.61 15.65 0.61
N LYS A 46 32.49 16.33 0.81
CA LYS A 46 31.54 15.94 1.87
C LYS A 46 31.14 14.45 1.67
N PRO A 47 31.41 13.58 2.68
CA PRO A 47 30.96 12.19 2.59
C PRO A 47 29.43 12.11 2.41
N ALA A 48 28.99 11.19 1.58
CA ALA A 48 27.56 10.94 1.41
C ALA A 48 26.92 10.59 2.78
N ASP A 49 25.79 11.20 3.09
CA ASP A 49 25.05 10.84 4.29
C ASP A 49 24.48 9.43 4.11
N GLY A 50 25.09 8.44 4.78
CA GLY A 50 24.65 7.04 4.71
C GLY A 50 23.23 6.78 5.23
N ARG A 51 22.58 7.81 5.80
CA ARG A 51 21.15 7.79 6.12
C ARG A 51 20.27 7.95 4.88
N TYR A 52 20.82 8.55 3.83
CA TYR A 52 20.25 8.59 2.49
C TYR A 52 20.97 7.57 1.58
N LYS A 53 21.04 6.29 1.97
CA LYS A 53 20.93 5.26 0.95
C LYS A 53 19.60 5.59 0.29
N SER A 54 19.62 5.95 -0.98
CA SER A 54 18.40 6.14 -1.74
C SER A 54 17.59 4.85 -1.55
N LYS A 55 16.61 4.89 -0.63
CA LYS A 55 15.64 3.82 -0.59
C LYS A 55 15.08 3.86 -1.99
N GLU A 56 15.26 2.77 -2.71
CA GLU A 56 14.57 2.55 -3.97
C GLU A 56 13.16 3.10 -3.79
N SER A 57 12.72 4.02 -4.64
CA SER A 57 11.39 4.61 -4.48
C SER A 57 10.36 3.47 -4.44
N LEU A 58 9.27 3.65 -3.76
CA LEU A 58 8.21 2.63 -3.70
C LEU A 58 7.78 2.23 -5.12
N LEU A 59 7.69 3.19 -6.03
CA LEU A 59 7.36 2.94 -7.45
C LEU A 59 8.41 2.06 -8.13
N ALA A 60 9.71 2.34 -7.94
CA ALA A 60 10.78 1.51 -8.52
C ALA A 60 10.76 0.06 -7.97
N GLN A 61 10.38 -0.12 -6.69
CA GLN A 61 10.19 -1.46 -6.13
C GLN A 61 8.99 -2.19 -6.77
N ILE A 62 7.89 -1.47 -7.02
CA ILE A 62 6.71 -2.00 -7.70
C ILE A 62 7.07 -2.39 -9.13
N ASP A 63 7.75 -1.51 -9.88
CA ASP A 63 8.16 -1.77 -11.25
C ASP A 63 9.07 -2.99 -11.37
N ARG A 64 10.03 -3.14 -10.45
CA ARG A 64 10.90 -4.31 -10.40
C ARG A 64 10.12 -5.60 -10.15
N LYS A 65 9.19 -5.59 -9.17
CA LYS A 65 8.33 -6.75 -8.89
C LYS A 65 7.42 -7.09 -10.06
N LYS A 66 6.93 -6.07 -10.77
CA LYS A 66 6.12 -6.26 -11.97
C LYS A 66 6.93 -6.94 -13.07
N VAL A 67 8.15 -6.48 -13.35
CA VAL A 67 9.05 -7.12 -14.34
C VAL A 67 9.34 -8.57 -13.95
N GLU A 68 9.59 -8.86 -12.67
CA GLU A 68 9.79 -10.23 -12.18
C GLU A 68 8.53 -11.10 -12.41
N LEU A 69 7.35 -10.58 -12.13
CA LEU A 69 6.08 -11.26 -12.35
C LEU A 69 5.84 -11.53 -13.84
N ASP A 70 6.08 -10.52 -14.67
CA ASP A 70 5.91 -10.63 -16.14
C ASP A 70 6.87 -11.67 -16.74
N GLY A 71 8.08 -11.81 -16.17
CA GLY A 71 9.03 -12.84 -16.56
C GLY A 71 8.61 -14.28 -16.19
N ARG A 72 7.62 -14.44 -15.32
CA ARG A 72 7.04 -15.75 -14.94
C ARG A 72 5.79 -16.10 -15.76
N ARG A 73 5.37 -15.24 -16.65
CA ARG A 73 4.21 -15.44 -17.53
C ARG A 73 4.61 -16.12 -18.85
N PRO A 74 3.67 -16.83 -19.50
CA PRO A 74 2.28 -17.06 -19.09
C PRO A 74 2.18 -18.09 -17.97
N PHE A 75 1.22 -17.91 -17.06
CA PHE A 75 0.83 -18.95 -16.12
C PHE A 75 0.04 -20.05 -16.85
N THR A 76 0.14 -21.27 -16.39
CA THR A 76 -0.81 -22.29 -16.80
C THR A 76 -2.22 -21.94 -16.31
N ALA A 77 -3.24 -22.44 -16.99
CA ALA A 77 -4.63 -22.19 -16.59
C ALA A 77 -4.89 -22.62 -15.13
N GLY A 78 -4.28 -23.72 -14.67
CA GLY A 78 -4.42 -24.20 -13.29
C GLY A 78 -3.73 -23.29 -12.28
N GLU A 79 -2.54 -22.76 -12.58
CA GLU A 79 -1.84 -21.80 -11.72
C GLU A 79 -2.62 -20.48 -11.62
N ALA A 80 -3.13 -19.97 -12.75
CA ALA A 80 -3.92 -18.76 -12.76
C ALA A 80 -5.23 -18.90 -11.95
N ALA A 81 -5.94 -20.03 -12.10
CA ALA A 81 -7.15 -20.30 -11.34
C ALA A 81 -6.87 -20.35 -9.84
N ARG A 82 -5.82 -21.06 -9.42
CA ARG A 82 -5.44 -21.17 -8.01
C ARG A 82 -5.05 -19.82 -7.39
N LEU A 83 -4.25 -19.05 -8.09
CA LEU A 83 -3.89 -17.70 -7.65
C LEU A 83 -5.12 -16.80 -7.51
N ASN A 84 -6.08 -16.91 -8.43
CA ASN A 84 -7.33 -16.16 -8.35
C ASN A 84 -8.20 -16.59 -7.16
N GLU A 85 -8.30 -17.90 -6.89
CA GLU A 85 -9.03 -18.42 -5.72
C GLU A 85 -8.42 -17.91 -4.40
N GLU A 86 -7.11 -18.00 -4.24
CA GLU A 86 -6.41 -17.49 -3.06
C GLU A 86 -6.60 -15.97 -2.91
N PHE A 87 -6.44 -15.23 -4.00
CA PHE A 87 -6.60 -13.78 -4.01
C PHE A 87 -8.01 -13.34 -3.62
N ILE A 88 -9.07 -13.97 -4.16
CA ILE A 88 -10.44 -13.55 -3.87
C ILE A 88 -10.82 -13.77 -2.41
N VAL A 89 -10.33 -14.83 -1.78
CA VAL A 89 -10.56 -15.08 -0.35
C VAL A 89 -9.92 -14.00 0.50
N GLU A 90 -8.63 -13.71 0.27
CA GLU A 90 -7.90 -12.66 1.01
C GLU A 90 -8.48 -11.27 0.75
N TYR A 91 -8.81 -10.96 -0.49
CA TYR A 91 -9.35 -9.66 -0.87
C TYR A 91 -10.72 -9.44 -0.24
N THR A 92 -11.61 -10.44 -0.28
CA THR A 92 -12.93 -10.39 0.36
C THR A 92 -12.81 -10.24 1.87
N TYR A 93 -11.96 -11.03 2.51
CA TYR A 93 -11.72 -10.94 3.94
C TYR A 93 -11.24 -9.53 4.34
N ASN A 94 -10.17 -9.05 3.72
CA ASN A 94 -9.57 -7.77 4.08
C ASN A 94 -10.53 -6.58 3.83
N SER A 95 -11.26 -6.58 2.72
CA SER A 95 -12.23 -5.55 2.40
C SER A 95 -13.36 -5.49 3.42
N ASN A 96 -13.94 -6.64 3.78
CA ASN A 96 -15.03 -6.70 4.73
C ASN A 96 -14.59 -6.45 6.17
N ALA A 97 -13.36 -6.86 6.54
CA ALA A 97 -12.81 -6.60 7.88
C ALA A 97 -12.64 -5.09 8.16
N ILE A 98 -12.29 -4.29 7.15
CA ILE A 98 -12.22 -2.81 7.26
C ILE A 98 -13.59 -2.23 7.61
N GLU A 99 -14.67 -2.82 7.10
CA GLU A 99 -16.05 -2.41 7.36
C GLU A 99 -16.65 -3.02 8.64
N GLY A 100 -15.85 -3.79 9.40
CA GLY A 100 -16.24 -4.36 10.68
C GLY A 100 -16.90 -5.73 10.61
N ASN A 101 -16.78 -6.45 9.51
CA ASN A 101 -17.18 -7.85 9.38
C ASN A 101 -16.38 -8.73 10.35
N THR A 102 -17.01 -9.68 11.00
CA THR A 102 -16.41 -10.48 12.08
C THR A 102 -15.91 -11.85 11.64
N LEU A 103 -16.03 -12.20 10.36
CA LEU A 103 -15.48 -13.43 9.82
C LEU A 103 -13.94 -13.40 9.87
N THR A 104 -13.32 -14.49 10.22
CA THR A 104 -11.88 -14.71 10.04
C THR A 104 -11.57 -15.07 8.59
N LEU A 105 -10.31 -15.01 8.17
CA LEU A 105 -9.90 -15.42 6.82
C LEU A 105 -10.37 -16.83 6.47
N ARG A 106 -10.23 -17.78 7.40
CA ARG A 106 -10.68 -19.16 7.23
C ARG A 106 -12.20 -19.27 7.12
N GLU A 107 -12.93 -18.54 7.96
CA GLU A 107 -14.40 -18.52 7.90
C GLU A 107 -14.88 -17.89 6.59
N THR A 108 -14.22 -16.85 6.11
CA THR A 108 -14.51 -16.25 4.79
C THR A 108 -14.35 -17.29 3.67
N ASP A 109 -13.25 -18.06 3.64
CA ASP A 109 -13.08 -19.14 2.67
C ASP A 109 -14.22 -20.15 2.73
N LEU A 110 -14.61 -20.59 3.94
CA LEU A 110 -15.72 -21.53 4.11
C LEU A 110 -17.06 -20.95 3.62
N VAL A 111 -17.35 -19.68 3.93
CA VAL A 111 -18.55 -18.98 3.45
C VAL A 111 -18.56 -18.87 1.93
N LEU A 112 -17.45 -18.54 1.31
CA LEU A 112 -17.33 -18.46 -0.15
C LEU A 112 -17.50 -19.83 -0.85
N ARG A 113 -17.26 -20.92 -0.11
CA ARG A 113 -17.57 -22.31 -0.53
C ARG A 113 -19.00 -22.74 -0.26
N GLY A 114 -19.86 -21.84 0.26
CA GLY A 114 -21.27 -22.09 0.52
C GLY A 114 -21.59 -22.69 1.89
N LEU A 115 -20.64 -22.64 2.84
CA LEU A 115 -20.86 -23.08 4.21
C LEU A 115 -21.32 -21.91 5.10
N THR A 116 -22.13 -22.22 6.10
CA THR A 116 -22.52 -21.27 7.14
C THR A 116 -21.67 -21.47 8.38
N ILE A 117 -21.32 -20.36 9.04
CA ILE A 117 -20.50 -20.37 10.25
C ILE A 117 -21.41 -20.10 11.45
N ASP A 118 -21.38 -21.01 12.43
CA ASP A 118 -22.18 -20.86 13.64
C ASP A 118 -21.73 -19.61 14.44
N GLN A 119 -22.70 -19.00 15.12
CA GLN A 119 -22.52 -17.80 15.96
C GLN A 119 -22.00 -16.56 15.21
N LYS A 120 -22.01 -16.54 13.88
CA LYS A 120 -21.69 -15.35 13.08
C LYS A 120 -22.97 -14.71 12.53
N PRO A 121 -23.05 -13.37 12.49
CA PRO A 121 -24.21 -12.68 11.93
C PRO A 121 -24.48 -13.09 10.47
N LEU A 122 -25.73 -13.26 10.10
CA LEU A 122 -26.12 -13.50 8.71
C LEU A 122 -25.63 -12.36 7.79
N LYS A 123 -25.63 -11.14 8.28
CA LYS A 123 -25.10 -9.97 7.58
C LYS A 123 -23.67 -10.22 7.10
N ASP A 124 -22.78 -10.72 7.97
CA ASP A 124 -21.39 -10.95 7.66
C ASP A 124 -21.21 -11.97 6.52
N HIS A 125 -22.06 -13.00 6.49
CA HIS A 125 -22.09 -13.98 5.40
C HIS A 125 -22.52 -13.32 4.08
N MET A 126 -23.60 -12.51 4.13
CA MET A 126 -24.13 -11.83 2.94
C MET A 126 -23.12 -10.81 2.38
N GLU A 127 -22.42 -10.09 3.22
CA GLU A 127 -21.37 -9.17 2.80
C GLU A 127 -20.23 -9.90 2.09
N ALA A 128 -19.75 -11.03 2.63
CA ALA A 128 -18.71 -11.82 2.00
C ALA A 128 -19.13 -12.38 0.63
N VAL A 129 -20.33 -12.95 0.54
CA VAL A 129 -20.87 -13.48 -0.71
C VAL A 129 -21.09 -12.36 -1.73
N GLY A 130 -21.74 -11.26 -1.32
CA GLY A 130 -22.01 -10.12 -2.21
C GLY A 130 -20.72 -9.45 -2.72
N HIS A 131 -19.68 -9.36 -1.88
CA HIS A 131 -18.38 -8.86 -2.30
C HIS A 131 -17.74 -9.76 -3.37
N LYS A 132 -17.80 -11.09 -3.19
CA LYS A 132 -17.31 -12.04 -4.21
C LYS A 132 -18.08 -11.92 -5.52
N GLU A 133 -19.42 -11.87 -5.46
CA GLU A 133 -20.24 -11.71 -6.66
C GLU A 133 -19.94 -10.41 -7.40
N ALA A 134 -19.71 -9.30 -6.67
CA ALA A 134 -19.29 -8.04 -7.26
C ALA A 134 -17.91 -8.12 -7.91
N PHE A 135 -16.97 -8.83 -7.30
CA PHE A 135 -15.66 -9.05 -7.87
C PHE A 135 -15.70 -9.88 -9.15
N ASP A 136 -16.47 -10.96 -9.15
CA ASP A 136 -16.64 -11.82 -10.32
C ASP A 136 -17.28 -11.02 -11.47
N PHE A 137 -18.32 -10.24 -11.18
CA PHE A 137 -18.96 -9.35 -12.15
C PHE A 137 -17.97 -8.34 -12.77
N VAL A 138 -17.17 -7.64 -11.92
CA VAL A 138 -16.16 -6.70 -12.41
C VAL A 138 -15.11 -7.42 -13.25
N SER A 139 -14.70 -8.63 -12.87
CA SER A 139 -13.72 -9.42 -13.60
C SER A 139 -14.19 -9.77 -15.02
N GLU A 140 -15.49 -10.10 -15.18
CA GLU A 140 -16.10 -10.32 -16.49
C GLU A 140 -16.13 -9.03 -17.33
N LEU A 141 -16.52 -7.90 -16.74
CA LEU A 141 -16.53 -6.61 -17.43
C LEU A 141 -15.12 -6.21 -17.92
N VAL A 142 -14.11 -6.47 -17.10
CA VAL A 142 -12.69 -6.20 -17.48
C VAL A 142 -12.27 -7.11 -18.64
N LYS A 143 -12.61 -8.38 -18.60
CA LYS A 143 -12.31 -9.35 -19.65
C LYS A 143 -12.93 -8.95 -20.99
N ASP A 144 -14.17 -8.44 -20.93
CA ASP A 144 -14.93 -8.05 -22.11
C ASP A 144 -14.67 -6.58 -22.53
N ASN A 145 -13.77 -5.88 -21.83
CA ASN A 145 -13.43 -4.46 -22.07
C ASN A 145 -14.66 -3.53 -22.04
N VAL A 146 -15.63 -3.83 -21.17
CA VAL A 146 -16.84 -3.02 -21.03
C VAL A 146 -16.51 -1.69 -20.33
N PRO A 147 -16.86 -0.53 -20.92
CA PRO A 147 -16.60 0.76 -20.31
C PRO A 147 -17.45 0.98 -19.05
N ILE A 148 -16.91 1.65 -18.05
CA ILE A 148 -17.64 1.99 -16.83
C ILE A 148 -18.80 2.92 -17.16
N SER A 149 -19.98 2.59 -16.65
CA SER A 149 -21.20 3.37 -16.77
C SER A 149 -21.92 3.50 -15.43
N GLU A 150 -22.84 4.46 -15.32
CA GLU A 150 -23.67 4.62 -14.13
C GLU A 150 -24.47 3.33 -13.78
N SER A 151 -24.93 2.62 -14.79
CA SER A 151 -25.61 1.33 -14.61
C SER A 151 -24.70 0.28 -13.97
N ILE A 152 -23.44 0.20 -14.41
CA ILE A 152 -22.44 -0.73 -13.84
C ILE A 152 -22.14 -0.36 -12.39
N ILE A 153 -21.97 0.94 -12.09
CA ILE A 153 -21.75 1.40 -10.70
C ILE A 153 -22.93 0.97 -9.80
N LYS A 154 -24.16 1.13 -10.26
CA LYS A 154 -25.35 0.70 -9.53
C LYS A 154 -25.44 -0.81 -9.37
N GLN A 155 -25.00 -1.58 -10.37
CA GLN A 155 -24.97 -3.05 -10.27
C GLN A 155 -23.92 -3.53 -9.26
N ILE A 156 -22.71 -2.95 -9.27
CA ILE A 156 -21.68 -3.25 -8.26
C ILE A 156 -22.20 -2.92 -6.85
N HIS A 157 -22.79 -1.73 -6.68
CA HIS A 157 -23.40 -1.31 -5.41
C HIS A 157 -24.51 -2.25 -4.96
N TYR A 158 -25.31 -2.74 -5.89
CA TYR A 158 -26.37 -3.71 -5.61
C TYR A 158 -25.83 -5.05 -5.07
N LEU A 159 -24.73 -5.53 -5.63
CA LEU A 159 -24.09 -6.79 -5.21
C LEU A 159 -23.42 -6.64 -3.84
N VAL A 160 -22.62 -5.58 -3.66
CA VAL A 160 -21.87 -5.34 -2.41
C VAL A 160 -22.79 -5.12 -1.22
N LEU A 161 -23.91 -4.41 -1.39
CA LEU A 161 -24.89 -4.14 -0.33
C LEU A 161 -25.98 -5.23 -0.25
N ALA A 162 -25.60 -6.48 -0.32
CA ALA A 162 -26.53 -7.61 -0.34
C ALA A 162 -27.46 -7.66 0.89
N ASP A 163 -27.01 -7.15 2.05
CA ASP A 163 -27.77 -7.09 3.31
C ASP A 163 -28.77 -5.92 3.39
N LYS A 164 -28.63 -4.87 2.55
CA LYS A 164 -29.43 -3.62 2.61
C LYS A 164 -30.35 -3.47 1.40
N LYS A 165 -31.43 -4.25 1.39
CA LYS A 165 -32.34 -4.36 0.24
C LYS A 165 -32.91 -3.05 -0.28
N GLU A 166 -33.10 -2.03 0.58
CA GLU A 166 -33.71 -0.76 0.21
C GLU A 166 -32.71 0.25 -0.38
N ASP A 167 -31.42 0.11 -0.01
CA ASP A 167 -30.37 1.06 -0.38
C ASP A 167 -29.53 0.58 -1.57
N ARG A 168 -29.54 -0.73 -1.86
CA ARG A 168 -28.66 -1.31 -2.87
C ARG A 168 -29.04 -0.92 -4.29
N GLY A 169 -28.05 -0.60 -5.09
CA GLY A 169 -28.21 -0.28 -6.51
C GLY A 169 -28.83 1.07 -6.81
N VAL A 170 -29.03 1.92 -5.80
CA VAL A 170 -29.61 3.26 -5.94
C VAL A 170 -28.72 4.33 -5.31
N TYR A 171 -28.80 5.54 -5.81
CA TYR A 171 -28.22 6.68 -5.14
C TYR A 171 -29.00 7.06 -3.89
N ARG A 172 -28.33 7.57 -2.87
CA ARG A 172 -28.99 8.04 -1.66
C ARG A 172 -29.97 9.16 -1.98
N ARG A 173 -31.07 9.19 -1.23
CA ARG A 173 -32.14 10.21 -1.34
C ARG A 173 -32.17 11.16 -0.17
N VAL A 174 -31.28 10.97 0.80
CA VAL A 174 -31.19 11.78 2.02
C VAL A 174 -29.78 12.35 2.18
N PRO A 175 -29.66 13.56 2.73
CA PRO A 175 -28.35 14.11 3.10
C PRO A 175 -27.64 13.20 4.08
N VAL A 176 -26.31 13.07 3.93
CA VAL A 176 -25.46 12.35 4.86
C VAL A 176 -24.39 13.28 5.43
N ARG A 177 -23.93 12.99 6.63
CA ARG A 177 -22.84 13.72 7.27
C ARG A 177 -21.79 12.74 7.79
N ILE A 178 -20.53 13.09 7.58
CA ILE A 178 -19.42 12.32 8.16
C ILE A 178 -19.11 12.93 9.53
N MET A 179 -19.32 12.15 10.59
CA MET A 179 -19.06 12.61 11.96
C MET A 179 -17.58 12.97 12.14
N GLY A 180 -17.32 14.16 12.65
CA GLY A 180 -15.96 14.68 12.88
C GLY A 180 -15.23 15.21 11.63
N ALA A 181 -15.80 15.12 10.43
CA ALA A 181 -15.24 15.74 9.25
C ALA A 181 -15.70 17.19 9.09
N GLN A 182 -14.81 18.05 8.56
CA GLN A 182 -15.14 19.42 8.18
C GLN A 182 -15.78 19.50 6.78
N HIS A 183 -15.62 18.43 5.99
CA HIS A 183 -16.18 18.34 4.64
C HIS A 183 -17.63 17.86 4.69
N GLU A 184 -18.50 18.58 4.00
CA GLU A 184 -19.88 18.14 3.77
C GLU A 184 -19.97 17.39 2.45
N PRO A 185 -20.51 16.15 2.46
CA PRO A 185 -20.73 15.39 1.23
C PRO A 185 -21.68 16.13 0.29
N VAL A 186 -21.52 15.91 -1.03
CA VAL A 186 -22.45 16.47 -2.05
C VAL A 186 -23.87 16.04 -1.68
N GLN A 187 -24.80 16.97 -1.79
CA GLN A 187 -26.23 16.69 -1.53
C GLN A 187 -26.80 15.72 -2.58
N PRO A 188 -27.80 14.91 -2.25
CA PRO A 188 -28.41 13.94 -3.17
C PRO A 188 -29.10 14.61 -4.34
#